data_2655718c32ac48287018912da44f5aea
#
_entry.id   2655718c32ac48287018912da44f5aea
#
_cell.length_a   1.000
_cell.length_b   1.000
_cell.length_c   1.000
_cell.angle_alpha   90.00
_cell.angle_beta   90.00
_cell.angle_gamma   90.00
#
_symmetry.space_group_name_H-M   'P 1'
#
loop_
_entity.id
_entity.type
_entity.pdbx_description
1 polymer ?
#
loop_
_entity_poly.entity_id
_entity_poly.type
_entity_poly.pdbx_seq_one_letter_code
_entity_poly.pdbx_strand_id
1 'polypeptide(L)'
;GDEPISDERGRRSTTSRRPQRLGDRPRVKPPIQDVLRRGDEVLVQVIKEGFGTKGPTLSTYISIPGRYLVLMPPLGRVGISKKIDDERDRRMLRDIMLDLNPPKGVGFVVRTAGIERTKHEMARDMAYLLRLWKSIVRRMRKFSAPIDIYQESDMIIRTIRDMFTDDVGTILIDDVAAFERAREFLELVMPKYVDRLQLYDEKEPLFHRYGLEEEIGRIHQRKVPLKGGGSIVIDTTEALVAIDVNSGSFRTEKSAEENAYQMNLIASREIARQLRLRDLGGVIVNDFIDMRREKYRRGVEKSLHDAMKRD
;
A
#
# COMPACT_ATOMS: atom_id res chain seq x y z
N GLY A 1 10.04 -61.78 -55.71
CA GLY A 1 10.72 -60.55 -55.67
C GLY A 1 10.74 -59.97 -54.29
N ASP A 2 11.83 -59.65 -53.85
CA ASP A 2 12.40 -59.34 -52.55
C ASP A 2 11.75 -58.16 -51.83
N GLU A 3 11.43 -58.35 -50.59
CA GLU A 3 11.23 -57.28 -49.61
C GLU A 3 12.55 -56.87 -48.93
N PRO A 4 12.80 -55.59 -48.65
CA PRO A 4 13.82 -55.21 -47.68
C PRO A 4 13.23 -54.76 -46.39
N ILE A 5 13.80 -55.25 -45.34
CA ILE A 5 13.66 -55.07 -43.93
C ILE A 5 13.88 -53.59 -43.56
N SER A 6 12.88 -52.95 -42.89
CA SER A 6 13.02 -51.63 -42.27
C SER A 6 13.47 -51.74 -40.81
N ASP A 7 14.63 -51.16 -40.52
CA ASP A 7 15.26 -51.07 -39.21
C ASP A 7 14.66 -49.89 -38.42
N GLU A 8 13.72 -50.13 -37.50
CA GLU A 8 13.16 -49.17 -36.57
C GLU A 8 14.06 -49.04 -35.31
N ARG A 9 15.02 -48.12 -35.36
CA ARG A 9 15.71 -47.67 -34.15
C ARG A 9 14.88 -46.61 -33.40
N GLY A 10 14.14 -47.05 -32.40
CA GLY A 10 13.40 -46.21 -31.48
C GLY A 10 14.28 -45.21 -30.76
N ARG A 11 14.12 -43.92 -31.06
CA ARG A 11 14.60 -42.81 -30.22
C ARG A 11 13.76 -42.73 -28.94
N ARG A 12 14.27 -43.28 -27.85
CA ARG A 12 13.79 -43.02 -26.52
C ARG A 12 14.06 -41.54 -26.16
N SER A 13 13.02 -40.68 -26.18
CA SER A 13 13.08 -39.36 -25.62
C SER A 13 13.11 -39.49 -24.09
N THR A 14 14.25 -39.26 -23.49
CA THR A 14 14.38 -39.08 -22.05
C THR A 14 13.84 -37.71 -21.68
N THR A 15 12.55 -37.62 -21.39
CA THR A 15 11.98 -36.47 -20.69
C THR A 15 12.55 -36.45 -19.27
N SER A 16 13.53 -35.59 -19.04
CA SER A 16 14.04 -35.31 -17.71
C SER A 16 12.91 -34.73 -16.86
N ARG A 17 12.34 -35.56 -16.01
CA ARG A 17 11.44 -35.11 -14.94
C ARG A 17 12.25 -34.19 -14.02
N ARG A 18 12.01 -32.87 -14.09
CA ARG A 18 12.46 -31.93 -13.07
C ARG A 18 11.95 -32.45 -11.72
N PRO A 19 12.82 -32.50 -10.67
CA PRO A 19 12.35 -32.88 -9.35
C PRO A 19 11.30 -31.87 -8.89
N GLN A 20 10.10 -32.35 -8.63
CA GLN A 20 9.04 -31.58 -8.01
C GLN A 20 9.56 -31.07 -6.64
N ARG A 21 9.68 -29.74 -6.49
CA ARG A 21 9.99 -29.13 -5.21
C ARG A 21 8.92 -29.53 -4.19
N LEU A 22 9.35 -29.99 -3.04
CA LEU A 22 8.54 -30.47 -1.90
C LEU A 22 7.65 -29.36 -1.29
N GLY A 23 6.98 -28.54 -2.08
CA GLY A 23 6.15 -27.40 -1.69
C GLY A 23 4.88 -27.20 -2.52
N ASP A 24 4.76 -27.87 -3.68
CA ASP A 24 3.69 -27.62 -4.65
C ASP A 24 2.52 -28.61 -4.59
N ARG A 25 2.27 -29.24 -3.45
CA ARG A 25 0.99 -29.93 -3.29
C ARG A 25 -0.08 -28.87 -3.02
N PRO A 26 -1.15 -28.79 -3.84
CA PRO A 26 -2.30 -27.97 -3.49
C PRO A 26 -2.79 -28.45 -2.13
N ARG A 27 -2.65 -27.61 -1.09
CA ARG A 27 -3.21 -27.89 0.22
C ARG A 27 -4.72 -27.86 0.05
N VAL A 28 -5.33 -29.04 -0.09
CA VAL A 28 -6.77 -29.16 -0.01
C VAL A 28 -7.18 -28.58 1.34
N LYS A 29 -7.83 -27.43 1.32
CA LYS A 29 -8.34 -26.83 2.56
C LYS A 29 -9.47 -27.71 3.05
N PRO A 30 -9.43 -28.19 4.31
CA PRO A 30 -10.54 -28.97 4.83
C PRO A 30 -11.82 -28.13 4.82
N PRO A 31 -13.00 -28.73 4.65
CA PRO A 31 -14.27 -28.04 4.78
C PRO A 31 -14.39 -27.36 6.15
N ILE A 32 -15.05 -26.22 6.20
CA ILE A 32 -15.15 -25.42 7.43
C ILE A 32 -15.80 -26.20 8.59
N GLN A 33 -16.76 -27.07 8.28
CA GLN A 33 -17.43 -27.92 9.25
C GLN A 33 -16.53 -28.98 9.90
N ASP A 34 -15.39 -29.31 9.28
CA ASP A 34 -14.41 -30.23 9.84
C ASP A 34 -13.41 -29.50 10.74
N VAL A 35 -13.31 -28.16 10.60
CA VAL A 35 -12.38 -27.31 11.33
C VAL A 35 -13.03 -26.62 12.52
N LEU A 36 -14.28 -26.19 12.38
CA LEU A 36 -15.03 -25.43 13.39
C LEU A 36 -16.32 -26.15 13.77
N ARG A 37 -16.58 -26.23 15.08
CA ARG A 37 -17.80 -26.82 15.64
C ARG A 37 -18.61 -25.74 16.35
N ARG A 38 -19.91 -25.99 16.50
CA ARG A 38 -20.79 -25.11 17.25
C ARG A 38 -20.32 -25.02 18.73
N GLY A 39 -20.09 -23.78 19.19
CA GLY A 39 -19.58 -23.51 20.53
C GLY A 39 -18.06 -23.27 20.59
N ASP A 40 -17.32 -23.46 19.49
CA ASP A 40 -15.90 -23.13 19.43
C ASP A 40 -15.70 -21.61 19.49
N GLU A 41 -14.79 -21.18 20.37
CA GLU A 41 -14.32 -19.79 20.42
C GLU A 41 -13.08 -19.62 19.54
N VAL A 42 -13.17 -18.71 18.56
CA VAL A 42 -12.08 -18.47 17.60
C VAL A 42 -11.72 -17.00 17.53
N LEU A 43 -10.43 -16.71 17.42
CA LEU A 43 -9.97 -15.37 17.13
C LEU A 43 -10.08 -15.10 15.62
N VAL A 44 -10.83 -14.06 15.26
CA VAL A 44 -10.99 -13.64 13.88
C VAL A 44 -10.58 -12.18 13.71
N GLN A 45 -10.04 -11.85 12.55
CA GLN A 45 -9.77 -10.49 12.12
C GLN A 45 -10.76 -10.10 11.03
N VAL A 46 -11.40 -8.95 11.17
CA VAL A 46 -12.22 -8.35 10.12
C VAL A 46 -11.27 -7.77 9.06
N ILE A 47 -11.34 -8.31 7.85
CA ILE A 47 -10.52 -7.88 6.71
C ILE A 47 -11.22 -6.78 5.92
N LYS A 48 -12.55 -6.90 5.78
CA LYS A 48 -13.42 -5.94 5.10
C LYS A 48 -14.74 -5.86 5.84
N GLU A 49 -15.28 -4.67 5.92
CA GLU A 49 -16.63 -4.43 6.42
C GLU A 49 -17.67 -5.06 5.49
N GLY A 50 -18.86 -5.28 6.02
CA GLY A 50 -20.01 -5.71 5.23
C GLY A 50 -20.51 -4.57 4.35
N PHE A 51 -21.00 -4.87 3.17
CA PHE A 51 -21.60 -3.89 2.26
C PHE A 51 -22.95 -4.41 1.74
N GLY A 52 -24.00 -3.63 1.93
CA GLY A 52 -25.38 -4.01 1.57
C GLY A 52 -25.81 -5.30 2.28
N THR A 53 -26.18 -6.31 1.51
CA THR A 53 -26.58 -7.64 2.03
C THR A 53 -25.42 -8.59 2.31
N LYS A 54 -24.18 -8.19 1.95
CA LYS A 54 -22.99 -9.01 2.19
C LYS A 54 -22.41 -8.69 3.56
N GLY A 55 -22.26 -9.72 4.40
CA GLY A 55 -21.59 -9.62 5.70
C GLY A 55 -20.10 -9.31 5.58
N PRO A 56 -19.43 -9.01 6.71
CA PRO A 56 -18.01 -8.74 6.74
C PRO A 56 -17.17 -9.96 6.34
N THR A 57 -15.99 -9.71 5.76
CA THR A 57 -15.03 -10.77 5.47
C THR A 57 -14.12 -10.98 6.67
N LEU A 58 -14.12 -12.18 7.20
CA LEU A 58 -13.35 -12.58 8.38
C LEU A 58 -12.20 -13.52 7.99
N SER A 59 -11.13 -13.49 8.79
CA SER A 59 -10.00 -14.41 8.66
C SER A 59 -9.48 -14.83 10.03
N THR A 60 -9.10 -16.09 10.18
CA THR A 60 -8.34 -16.59 11.34
C THR A 60 -6.84 -16.35 11.19
N TYR A 61 -6.38 -15.93 10.02
CA TYR A 61 -5.01 -15.51 9.78
C TYR A 61 -4.82 -14.07 10.25
N ILE A 62 -4.45 -13.93 11.53
CA ILE A 62 -4.22 -12.62 12.14
C ILE A 62 -2.95 -12.00 11.57
N SER A 63 -3.05 -10.74 11.16
CA SER A 63 -1.92 -9.93 10.69
C SER A 63 -1.97 -8.55 11.33
N ILE A 64 -0.92 -8.20 12.07
CA ILE A 64 -0.83 -6.91 12.77
C ILE A 64 0.29 -6.11 12.12
N PRO A 65 -0.03 -5.03 11.39
CA PRO A 65 0.97 -4.23 10.70
C PRO A 65 1.72 -3.33 11.68
N GLY A 66 3.04 -3.40 11.64
CA GLY A 66 3.96 -2.41 12.16
C GLY A 66 4.41 -1.44 11.08
N ARG A 67 5.43 -0.65 11.37
CA ARG A 67 6.02 0.28 10.40
C ARG A 67 6.80 -0.48 9.31
N TYR A 68 7.71 -1.36 9.71
CA TYR A 68 8.63 -2.08 8.83
C TYR A 68 8.30 -3.57 8.74
N LEU A 69 7.58 -4.09 9.71
CA LEU A 69 7.23 -5.48 9.85
C LEU A 69 5.72 -5.68 9.93
N VAL A 70 5.25 -6.85 9.55
CA VAL A 70 3.90 -7.33 9.87
C VAL A 70 4.06 -8.55 10.75
N LEU A 71 3.45 -8.55 11.92
CA LEU A 71 3.38 -9.71 12.79
C LEU A 71 2.24 -10.64 12.33
N MET A 72 2.57 -11.90 12.10
CA MET A 72 1.62 -12.93 11.66
C MET A 72 1.79 -14.19 12.54
N PRO A 73 1.12 -14.27 13.68
CA PRO A 73 1.31 -15.35 14.65
C PRO A 73 1.20 -16.75 14.04
N PRO A 74 0.21 -17.03 13.16
CA PRO A 74 0.06 -18.38 12.59
C PRO A 74 1.16 -18.78 11.59
N LEU A 75 1.96 -17.82 11.10
CA LEU A 75 2.95 -18.11 10.06
C LEU A 75 4.16 -18.90 10.58
N GLY A 76 4.58 -18.67 11.83
CA GLY A 76 5.69 -19.36 12.50
C GLY A 76 7.07 -19.21 11.85
N ARG A 77 7.21 -18.32 10.85
CA ARG A 77 8.44 -18.10 10.06
C ARG A 77 8.59 -16.65 9.64
N VAL A 78 9.81 -16.27 9.26
CA VAL A 78 10.09 -14.97 8.64
C VAL A 78 9.80 -15.03 7.15
N GLY A 79 9.09 -14.04 6.65
CA GLY A 79 8.85 -13.79 5.24
C GLY A 79 9.34 -12.40 4.82
N ILE A 80 9.47 -12.18 3.51
CA ILE A 80 9.77 -10.87 2.93
C ILE A 80 8.66 -10.56 1.93
N SER A 81 8.21 -9.31 1.92
CA SER A 81 7.15 -8.86 1.00
C SER A 81 7.45 -9.28 -0.44
N LYS A 82 6.43 -9.76 -1.15
CA LYS A 82 6.55 -10.08 -2.58
C LYS A 82 6.74 -8.83 -3.45
N LYS A 83 6.45 -7.64 -2.93
CA LYS A 83 6.66 -6.36 -3.61
C LYS A 83 8.14 -5.92 -3.63
N ILE A 84 9.02 -6.62 -2.94
CA ILE A 84 10.47 -6.39 -2.97
C ILE A 84 11.04 -7.35 -4.00
N ASP A 85 11.35 -6.85 -5.20
CA ASP A 85 11.79 -7.68 -6.32
C ASP A 85 13.31 -7.87 -6.34
N ASP A 86 14.10 -6.95 -5.77
CA ASP A 86 15.55 -7.04 -5.73
C ASP A 86 16.02 -8.17 -4.79
N GLU A 87 16.75 -9.13 -5.36
CA GLU A 87 17.26 -10.28 -4.61
C GLU A 87 18.37 -9.91 -3.60
N ARG A 88 19.10 -8.81 -3.78
CA ARG A 88 20.10 -8.33 -2.83
C ARG A 88 19.40 -7.79 -1.58
N ASP A 89 18.39 -6.93 -1.77
CA ASP A 89 17.57 -6.43 -0.67
C ASP A 89 16.89 -7.57 0.08
N ARG A 90 16.35 -8.55 -0.62
CA ARG A 90 15.72 -9.72 -0.01
C ARG A 90 16.69 -10.54 0.84
N ARG A 91 17.94 -10.70 0.41
CA ARG A 91 18.98 -11.42 1.18
C ARG A 91 19.36 -10.61 2.41
N MET A 92 19.70 -9.33 2.23
CA MET A 92 20.06 -8.43 3.33
C MET A 92 18.97 -8.38 4.42
N LEU A 93 17.70 -8.22 4.01
CA LEU A 93 16.58 -8.20 4.95
C LEU A 93 16.39 -9.55 5.67
N ARG A 94 16.65 -10.66 4.99
CA ARG A 94 16.60 -11.99 5.61
C ARG A 94 17.68 -12.15 6.65
N ASP A 95 18.90 -11.70 6.35
CA ASP A 95 20.03 -11.76 7.28
C ASP A 95 19.79 -10.90 8.52
N ILE A 96 19.27 -9.67 8.34
CA ILE A 96 18.86 -8.80 9.45
C ILE A 96 17.82 -9.50 10.33
N MET A 97 16.81 -10.13 9.74
CA MET A 97 15.76 -10.81 10.50
C MET A 97 16.26 -12.09 11.22
N LEU A 98 17.21 -12.81 10.64
CA LEU A 98 17.88 -13.94 11.30
C LEU A 98 18.67 -13.47 12.52
N ASP A 99 19.39 -12.37 12.37
CA ASP A 99 20.14 -11.73 13.45
C ASP A 99 19.26 -11.17 14.58
N LEU A 100 18.04 -10.73 14.26
CA LEU A 100 17.05 -10.27 15.25
C LEU A 100 16.45 -11.43 16.05
N ASN A 101 16.57 -12.65 15.53
CA ASN A 101 16.12 -13.89 16.17
C ASN A 101 14.71 -13.79 16.77
N PRO A 102 13.66 -13.63 15.95
CA PRO A 102 12.29 -13.49 16.42
C PRO A 102 11.86 -14.71 17.26
N PRO A 103 10.96 -14.53 18.24
CA PRO A 103 10.50 -15.62 19.10
C PRO A 103 9.94 -16.79 18.28
N LYS A 104 10.26 -18.03 18.68
CA LYS A 104 9.73 -19.23 18.03
C LYS A 104 8.20 -19.25 18.12
N GLY A 105 7.56 -19.65 17.03
CA GLY A 105 6.09 -19.74 16.94
C GLY A 105 5.40 -18.43 16.55
N VAL A 106 6.15 -17.35 16.32
CA VAL A 106 5.61 -16.07 15.84
C VAL A 106 6.25 -15.73 14.50
N GLY A 107 5.43 -15.51 13.47
CA GLY A 107 5.90 -15.15 12.15
C GLY A 107 5.96 -13.62 11.95
N PHE A 108 6.87 -13.22 11.11
CA PHE A 108 6.99 -11.81 10.67
C PHE A 108 7.17 -11.75 9.16
N VAL A 109 6.60 -10.70 8.55
CA VAL A 109 6.83 -10.37 7.14
C VAL A 109 7.43 -8.97 7.07
N VAL A 110 8.59 -8.84 6.42
CA VAL A 110 9.22 -7.53 6.20
C VAL A 110 8.46 -6.79 5.10
N ARG A 111 8.08 -5.54 5.37
CA ARG A 111 7.41 -4.63 4.42
C ARG A 111 8.41 -3.93 3.52
N THR A 112 7.94 -3.35 2.41
CA THR A 112 8.75 -2.51 1.51
C THR A 112 9.38 -1.32 2.23
N ALA A 113 8.69 -0.74 3.22
CA ALA A 113 9.22 0.34 4.07
C ALA A 113 10.44 -0.07 4.93
N GLY A 114 10.75 -1.36 5.01
CA GLY A 114 11.94 -1.88 5.71
C GLY A 114 13.20 -1.90 4.85
N ILE A 115 13.12 -1.58 3.55
CA ILE A 115 14.30 -1.44 2.69
C ILE A 115 15.15 -0.29 3.23
N GLU A 116 16.49 -0.46 3.22
CA GLU A 116 17.47 0.53 3.72
C GLU A 116 17.31 0.92 5.20
N ARG A 117 16.56 0.14 6.00
CA ARG A 117 16.43 0.39 7.43
C ARG A 117 17.43 -0.42 8.24
N THR A 118 17.85 0.18 9.36
CA THR A 118 18.82 -0.44 10.25
C THR A 118 18.21 -1.59 11.04
N LYS A 119 19.04 -2.55 11.44
CA LYS A 119 18.66 -3.63 12.37
C LYS A 119 17.98 -3.08 13.63
N HIS A 120 18.46 -1.93 14.14
CA HIS A 120 17.93 -1.32 15.35
C HIS A 120 16.50 -0.77 15.16
N GLU A 121 16.20 -0.17 14.03
CA GLU A 121 14.84 0.29 13.69
C GLU A 121 13.86 -0.89 13.58
N MET A 122 14.28 -1.96 12.91
CA MET A 122 13.49 -3.20 12.81
C MET A 122 13.28 -3.88 14.17
N ALA A 123 14.32 -3.87 15.05
CA ALA A 123 14.22 -4.40 16.39
C ALA A 123 13.17 -3.68 17.24
N ARG A 124 13.07 -2.36 17.12
CA ARG A 124 12.06 -1.55 17.82
C ARG A 124 10.65 -1.85 17.35
N ASP A 125 10.47 -1.92 16.05
CA ASP A 125 9.16 -2.26 15.45
C ASP A 125 8.72 -3.67 15.87
N MET A 126 9.64 -4.64 15.84
CA MET A 126 9.39 -5.99 16.32
C MET A 126 9.02 -6.00 17.82
N ALA A 127 9.74 -5.25 18.65
CA ALA A 127 9.45 -5.16 20.08
C ALA A 127 8.08 -4.53 20.36
N TYR A 128 7.70 -3.50 19.60
CA TYR A 128 6.37 -2.92 19.66
C TYR A 128 5.28 -3.93 19.30
N LEU A 129 5.43 -4.63 18.17
CA LEU A 129 4.48 -5.65 17.72
C LEU A 129 4.33 -6.80 18.71
N LEU A 130 5.43 -7.23 19.32
CA LEU A 130 5.41 -8.27 20.34
C LEU A 130 4.70 -7.84 21.63
N ARG A 131 4.87 -6.58 22.05
CA ARG A 131 4.13 -6.02 23.19
C ARG A 131 2.64 -5.97 22.91
N LEU A 132 2.27 -5.49 21.73
CA LEU A 132 0.87 -5.42 21.28
C LEU A 132 0.25 -6.83 21.25
N TRP A 133 0.94 -7.80 20.67
CA TRP A 133 0.48 -9.18 20.63
C TRP A 133 0.29 -9.78 22.04
N LYS A 134 1.23 -9.53 22.95
CA LYS A 134 1.10 -9.96 24.35
C LYS A 134 -0.14 -9.35 25.02
N SER A 135 -0.46 -8.09 24.73
CA SER A 135 -1.67 -7.43 25.23
C SER A 135 -2.95 -8.09 24.69
N ILE A 136 -2.98 -8.39 23.39
CA ILE A 136 -4.09 -9.10 22.72
C ILE A 136 -4.30 -10.48 23.37
N VAL A 137 -3.23 -11.28 23.50
CA VAL A 137 -3.30 -12.62 24.11
C VAL A 137 -3.76 -12.56 25.58
N ARG A 138 -3.30 -11.56 26.33
CA ARG A 138 -3.75 -11.36 27.72
C ARG A 138 -5.25 -11.06 27.77
N ARG A 139 -5.75 -10.24 26.86
CA ARG A 139 -7.16 -9.87 26.78
C ARG A 139 -8.04 -11.07 26.38
N MET A 140 -7.60 -11.88 25.43
CA MET A 140 -8.24 -13.15 25.05
C MET A 140 -8.41 -14.10 26.23
N ARG A 141 -7.39 -14.20 27.08
CA ARG A 141 -7.44 -15.10 28.26
C ARG A 141 -8.32 -14.59 29.39
N LYS A 142 -8.58 -13.26 29.42
CA LYS A 142 -9.33 -12.61 30.50
C LYS A 142 -10.82 -12.59 30.28
N PHE A 143 -11.25 -12.56 29.02
CA PHE A 143 -12.64 -12.35 28.64
C PHE A 143 -13.14 -13.51 27.77
N SER A 144 -14.41 -13.86 27.93
CA SER A 144 -15.09 -14.87 27.10
C SER A 144 -15.65 -14.25 25.84
N ALA A 145 -15.78 -15.04 24.77
CA ALA A 145 -16.43 -14.62 23.52
C ALA A 145 -17.96 -14.43 23.71
N PRO A 146 -18.59 -13.57 22.92
CA PRO A 146 -18.01 -12.68 21.89
C PRO A 146 -17.50 -11.37 22.49
N ILE A 147 -16.31 -10.92 22.09
CA ILE A 147 -15.73 -9.65 22.55
C ILE A 147 -14.77 -9.07 21.51
N ASP A 148 -14.73 -7.75 21.39
CA ASP A 148 -13.71 -7.01 20.65
C ASP A 148 -12.39 -7.03 21.40
N ILE A 149 -11.42 -7.78 20.90
CA ILE A 149 -10.12 -7.92 21.53
C ILE A 149 -9.20 -6.75 21.24
N TYR A 150 -9.17 -6.29 20.00
CA TYR A 150 -8.32 -5.22 19.54
C TYR A 150 -8.96 -4.52 18.35
N GLN A 151 -8.98 -3.21 18.37
CA GLN A 151 -9.40 -2.37 17.25
C GLN A 151 -8.26 -1.42 16.91
N GLU A 152 -7.80 -1.47 15.67
CA GLU A 152 -6.87 -0.48 15.13
C GLU A 152 -7.68 0.72 14.62
N SER A 153 -8.06 1.61 15.54
CA SER A 153 -8.98 2.72 15.25
C SER A 153 -8.31 4.07 15.13
N ASP A 154 -7.05 4.21 15.54
CA ASP A 154 -6.38 5.50 15.51
C ASP A 154 -5.82 5.81 14.13
N MET A 155 -6.56 6.65 13.38
CA MET A 155 -6.16 7.09 12.04
C MET A 155 -4.82 7.84 12.06
N ILE A 156 -4.53 8.60 13.13
CA ILE A 156 -3.29 9.38 13.27
C ILE A 156 -2.09 8.43 13.37
N ILE A 157 -2.20 7.42 14.26
CA ILE A 157 -1.15 6.40 14.40
C ILE A 157 -0.94 5.65 13.08
N ARG A 158 -2.03 5.28 12.40
CA ARG A 158 -1.95 4.62 11.09
C ARG A 158 -1.26 5.51 10.06
N THR A 159 -1.61 6.79 9.99
CA THR A 159 -1.01 7.75 9.05
C THR A 159 0.48 7.92 9.33
N ILE A 160 0.88 8.12 10.58
CA ILE A 160 2.30 8.21 10.96
C ILE A 160 3.03 6.90 10.62
N ARG A 161 2.43 5.76 10.94
CA ARG A 161 3.04 4.46 10.67
C ARG A 161 3.26 4.19 9.19
N ASP A 162 2.28 4.50 8.34
CA ASP A 162 2.30 4.07 6.94
C ASP A 162 2.79 5.17 5.98
N MET A 163 2.60 6.44 6.30
CA MET A 163 2.87 7.55 5.37
C MET A 163 4.04 8.45 5.79
N PHE A 164 4.47 8.41 7.05
CA PHE A 164 5.59 9.25 7.49
C PHE A 164 6.88 8.83 6.80
N THR A 165 7.60 9.78 6.22
CA THR A 165 8.90 9.61 5.56
C THR A 165 9.94 10.58 6.15
N ASP A 166 11.21 10.35 5.88
CA ASP A 166 12.31 11.13 6.47
C ASP A 166 12.33 12.60 6.01
N ASP A 167 11.66 12.91 4.90
CA ASP A 167 11.50 14.26 4.34
C ASP A 167 10.37 15.07 5.00
N VAL A 168 9.53 14.45 5.83
CA VAL A 168 8.53 15.17 6.62
C VAL A 168 9.23 15.97 7.73
N GLY A 169 9.18 17.31 7.66
CA GLY A 169 9.82 18.20 8.62
C GLY A 169 9.08 18.29 9.95
N THR A 170 7.76 18.38 9.92
CA THR A 170 6.92 18.61 11.11
C THR A 170 5.61 17.84 11.02
N ILE A 171 5.12 17.34 12.15
CA ILE A 171 3.79 16.75 12.34
C ILE A 171 3.04 17.65 13.31
N LEU A 172 1.97 18.29 12.86
CA LEU A 172 1.13 19.14 13.67
C LEU A 172 -0.17 18.42 14.04
N ILE A 173 -0.54 18.47 15.30
CA ILE A 173 -1.79 17.88 15.83
C ILE A 173 -2.46 18.92 16.73
N ASP A 174 -3.74 19.18 16.51
CA ASP A 174 -4.53 20.18 17.22
C ASP A 174 -5.42 19.61 18.34
N ASP A 175 -5.38 18.29 18.59
CA ASP A 175 -6.03 17.62 19.71
C ASP A 175 -4.98 17.06 20.68
N VAL A 176 -5.08 17.46 21.96
CA VAL A 176 -4.12 17.07 22.99
C VAL A 176 -4.05 15.55 23.19
N ALA A 177 -5.20 14.88 23.21
CA ALA A 177 -5.23 13.44 23.45
C ALA A 177 -4.65 12.66 22.27
N ALA A 178 -4.88 13.12 21.04
CA ALA A 178 -4.28 12.57 19.84
C ALA A 178 -2.76 12.82 19.77
N PHE A 179 -2.32 14.01 20.18
CA PHE A 179 -0.90 14.36 20.29
C PHE A 179 -0.16 13.41 21.25
N GLU A 180 -0.71 13.18 22.45
CA GLU A 180 -0.10 12.28 23.43
C GLU A 180 0.00 10.83 22.91
N ARG A 181 -1.05 10.31 22.27
CA ARG A 181 -1.00 8.98 21.63
C ARG A 181 0.04 8.90 20.51
N ALA A 182 0.13 9.94 19.68
CA ALA A 182 1.13 10.02 18.61
C ALA A 182 2.55 10.08 19.18
N ARG A 183 2.75 10.82 20.28
CA ARG A 183 4.03 10.92 20.98
C ARG A 183 4.47 9.58 21.54
N GLU A 184 3.59 8.88 22.27
CA GLU A 184 3.87 7.55 22.80
C GLU A 184 4.26 6.56 21.69
N PHE A 185 3.55 6.60 20.55
CA PHE A 185 3.87 5.76 19.42
C PHE A 185 5.26 6.07 18.84
N LEU A 186 5.56 7.36 18.61
CA LEU A 186 6.87 7.79 18.08
C LEU A 186 8.01 7.42 19.05
N GLU A 187 7.87 7.64 20.34
CA GLU A 187 8.86 7.27 21.36
C GLU A 187 9.18 5.76 21.32
N LEU A 188 8.17 4.93 21.09
CA LEU A 188 8.32 3.48 21.06
C LEU A 188 8.93 2.96 19.76
N VAL A 189 8.53 3.52 18.61
CA VAL A 189 8.86 2.96 17.28
C VAL A 189 9.92 3.78 16.57
N MET A 190 9.82 5.10 16.63
CA MET A 190 10.65 6.04 15.86
C MET A 190 11.15 7.23 16.70
N PRO A 191 11.86 7.02 17.81
CA PRO A 191 12.21 8.07 18.77
C PRO A 191 13.04 9.22 18.19
N LYS A 192 13.79 9.00 17.11
CA LYS A 192 14.55 10.05 16.43
C LYS A 192 13.67 11.14 15.78
N TYR A 193 12.37 10.93 15.70
CA TYR A 193 11.43 11.86 15.07
C TYR A 193 10.43 12.50 16.04
N VAL A 194 10.56 12.23 17.33
CA VAL A 194 9.66 12.79 18.37
C VAL A 194 9.70 14.33 18.35
N ASP A 195 10.86 14.92 18.12
CA ASP A 195 11.05 16.39 18.06
C ASP A 195 10.32 17.04 16.88
N ARG A 196 9.90 16.26 15.88
CA ARG A 196 9.09 16.76 14.76
C ARG A 196 7.61 16.84 15.07
N LEU A 197 7.16 16.20 16.15
CA LEU A 197 5.77 16.26 16.60
C LEU A 197 5.54 17.49 17.44
N GLN A 198 4.57 18.31 17.07
CA GLN A 198 4.23 19.54 17.74
C GLN A 198 2.72 19.63 17.97
N LEU A 199 2.34 20.05 19.16
CA LEU A 199 0.96 20.41 19.48
C LEU A 199 0.66 21.77 18.85
N TYR A 200 -0.44 21.85 18.11
CA TYR A 200 -0.93 23.08 17.56
C TYR A 200 -2.06 23.61 18.45
N ASP A 201 -1.83 24.73 19.13
CA ASP A 201 -2.76 25.34 20.08
C ASP A 201 -3.14 26.79 19.73
N GLU A 202 -2.93 27.17 18.45
CA GLU A 202 -3.29 28.51 18.00
C GLU A 202 -4.81 28.66 17.79
N LYS A 203 -5.30 29.92 17.82
CA LYS A 203 -6.74 30.23 17.65
C LYS A 203 -7.26 29.98 16.23
N GLU A 204 -6.39 30.13 15.24
CA GLU A 204 -6.73 29.86 13.84
C GLU A 204 -6.79 28.36 13.62
N PRO A 205 -7.86 27.80 13.00
CA PRO A 205 -7.93 26.36 12.72
C PRO A 205 -6.75 25.89 11.86
N LEU A 206 -6.17 24.74 12.22
CA LEU A 206 -4.96 24.20 11.59
C LEU A 206 -5.07 24.09 10.05
N PHE A 207 -6.17 23.57 9.53
CA PHE A 207 -6.36 23.44 8.10
C PHE A 207 -6.55 24.77 7.38
N HIS A 208 -7.17 25.73 8.04
CA HIS A 208 -7.34 27.09 7.51
C HIS A 208 -5.98 27.79 7.35
N ARG A 209 -5.12 27.75 8.37
CA ARG A 209 -3.79 28.33 8.35
C ARG A 209 -2.93 27.85 7.17
N TYR A 210 -3.06 26.57 6.81
CA TYR A 210 -2.31 25.97 5.71
C TYR A 210 -3.09 25.95 4.38
N GLY A 211 -4.27 26.58 4.30
CA GLY A 211 -5.10 26.62 3.09
C GLY A 211 -5.63 25.27 2.64
N LEU A 212 -5.66 24.27 3.54
CA LEU A 212 -6.06 22.91 3.20
C LEU A 212 -7.57 22.77 3.00
N GLU A 213 -8.40 23.60 3.63
CA GLU A 213 -9.85 23.56 3.46
C GLU A 213 -10.27 23.83 2.03
N GLU A 214 -9.65 24.83 1.36
CA GLU A 214 -9.88 25.10 -0.06
C GLU A 214 -9.45 23.94 -0.94
N GLU A 215 -8.29 23.34 -0.67
CA GLU A 215 -7.80 22.18 -1.44
C GLU A 215 -8.72 20.97 -1.26
N ILE A 216 -9.20 20.70 -0.04
CA ILE A 216 -10.19 19.66 0.24
C ILE A 216 -11.49 19.93 -0.55
N GLY A 217 -11.98 21.18 -0.54
CA GLY A 217 -13.14 21.58 -1.33
C GLY A 217 -12.95 21.33 -2.83
N ARG A 218 -11.75 21.55 -3.36
CA ARG A 218 -11.41 21.30 -4.77
C ARG A 218 -11.39 19.82 -5.16
N ILE A 219 -11.10 18.91 -4.22
CA ILE A 219 -11.10 17.46 -4.47
C ILE A 219 -12.49 16.98 -4.95
N HIS A 220 -13.57 17.64 -4.54
CA HIS A 220 -14.93 17.27 -4.92
C HIS A 220 -15.43 17.97 -6.20
N GLN A 221 -14.64 18.92 -6.74
CA GLN A 221 -15.03 19.62 -7.95
C GLN A 221 -14.75 18.79 -9.21
N ARG A 222 -15.73 18.75 -10.13
CA ARG A 222 -15.59 18.09 -11.43
C ARG A 222 -14.47 18.71 -12.26
N LYS A 223 -14.36 20.05 -12.23
CA LYS A 223 -13.38 20.83 -13.02
C LYS A 223 -12.25 21.31 -12.12
N VAL A 224 -11.02 20.97 -12.49
CA VAL A 224 -9.79 21.37 -11.79
C VAL A 224 -9.00 22.33 -12.67
N PRO A 225 -8.75 23.56 -12.21
CA PRO A 225 -7.95 24.51 -12.97
C PRO A 225 -6.48 24.09 -13.01
N LEU A 226 -5.83 24.33 -14.15
CA LEU A 226 -4.40 24.08 -14.33
C LEU A 226 -3.61 25.38 -14.26
N LYS A 227 -2.35 25.28 -13.85
CA LYS A 227 -1.42 26.40 -13.89
C LYS A 227 -1.22 26.84 -15.34
N GLY A 228 -1.47 28.13 -15.62
CA GLY A 228 -1.36 28.73 -16.94
C GLY A 228 -2.66 28.91 -17.70
N GLY A 229 -3.82 28.51 -17.17
CA GLY A 229 -5.14 28.86 -17.70
C GLY A 229 -5.92 27.75 -18.37
N GLY A 230 -5.44 26.52 -18.35
CA GLY A 230 -6.19 25.32 -18.75
C GLY A 230 -6.98 24.71 -17.60
N SER A 231 -7.63 23.58 -17.86
CA SER A 231 -8.33 22.79 -16.85
C SER A 231 -8.41 21.33 -17.25
N ILE A 232 -8.53 20.46 -16.24
CA ILE A 232 -8.98 19.09 -16.44
C ILE A 232 -10.41 18.93 -15.93
N VAL A 233 -11.17 18.04 -16.57
CA VAL A 233 -12.52 17.66 -16.16
C VAL A 233 -12.50 16.19 -15.85
N ILE A 234 -12.94 15.81 -14.63
CA ILE A 234 -12.90 14.44 -14.14
C ILE A 234 -14.33 13.94 -13.97
N ASP A 235 -14.69 12.92 -14.73
CA ASP A 235 -16.00 12.27 -14.70
C ASP A 235 -15.85 10.81 -14.29
N THR A 236 -16.54 10.43 -13.21
CA THR A 236 -16.60 9.06 -12.75
C THR A 236 -17.88 8.41 -13.26
N THR A 237 -17.74 7.25 -13.91
CA THR A 237 -18.85 6.40 -14.32
C THR A 237 -18.85 5.12 -13.49
N GLU A 238 -19.83 4.24 -13.71
CA GLU A 238 -19.90 2.96 -13.00
C GLU A 238 -18.66 2.06 -13.25
N ALA A 239 -18.05 2.13 -14.44
CA ALA A 239 -17.01 1.22 -14.87
C ALA A 239 -15.63 1.85 -15.06
N LEU A 240 -15.55 3.17 -15.23
CA LEU A 240 -14.30 3.88 -15.52
C LEU A 240 -14.33 5.35 -15.09
N VAL A 241 -13.15 5.95 -15.02
CA VAL A 241 -12.98 7.40 -14.85
C VAL A 241 -12.51 7.99 -16.17
N ALA A 242 -13.23 8.99 -16.67
CA ALA A 242 -12.83 9.75 -17.86
C ALA A 242 -12.26 11.10 -17.43
N ILE A 243 -11.12 11.49 -18.01
CA ILE A 243 -10.45 12.75 -17.73
C ILE A 243 -10.19 13.46 -19.04
N ASP A 244 -10.78 14.65 -19.23
CA ASP A 244 -10.64 15.51 -20.38
C ASP A 244 -9.72 16.69 -20.08
N VAL A 245 -8.83 17.05 -21.02
CA VAL A 245 -7.88 18.14 -20.88
C VAL A 245 -8.24 19.31 -21.78
N ASN A 246 -8.56 20.44 -21.17
CA ASN A 246 -8.93 21.67 -21.86
C ASN A 246 -7.80 22.71 -21.79
N SER A 247 -7.37 23.24 -22.95
CA SER A 247 -6.31 24.27 -23.01
C SER A 247 -6.75 25.64 -22.50
N GLY A 248 -8.06 25.94 -22.54
CA GLY A 248 -8.57 27.26 -22.15
C GLY A 248 -7.87 28.40 -22.88
N SER A 249 -7.44 29.40 -22.13
CA SER A 249 -6.70 30.57 -22.65
C SER A 249 -5.16 30.37 -22.69
N PHE A 250 -4.66 29.17 -22.45
CA PHE A 250 -3.22 28.92 -22.48
C PHE A 250 -2.64 29.14 -23.87
N ARG A 251 -1.86 30.19 -24.01
CA ARG A 251 -1.12 30.49 -25.23
C ARG A 251 0.26 31.02 -24.87
N THR A 252 1.25 30.53 -25.57
CA THR A 252 2.63 31.05 -25.54
C THR A 252 2.97 31.52 -26.95
N GLU A 253 4.07 32.22 -27.15
CA GLU A 253 4.57 32.66 -28.47
C GLU A 253 4.98 31.49 -29.38
N LYS A 254 4.76 30.25 -28.96
CA LYS A 254 5.13 29.02 -29.65
C LYS A 254 4.01 28.51 -30.57
N SER A 255 4.29 27.46 -31.33
CA SER A 255 3.30 26.82 -32.21
C SER A 255 2.14 26.21 -31.40
N ALA A 256 0.97 26.08 -32.05
CA ALA A 256 -0.20 25.48 -31.42
C ALA A 256 0.09 24.06 -30.87
N GLU A 257 0.88 23.26 -31.59
CA GLU A 257 1.27 21.91 -31.18
C GLU A 257 2.20 21.91 -29.97
N GLU A 258 3.08 22.88 -29.88
CA GLU A 258 3.98 23.02 -28.72
C GLU A 258 3.21 23.50 -27.48
N ASN A 259 2.21 24.38 -27.69
CA ASN A 259 1.31 24.79 -26.60
C ASN A 259 0.49 23.59 -26.09
N ALA A 260 -0.04 22.75 -26.98
CA ALA A 260 -0.75 21.53 -26.63
C ALA A 260 0.17 20.59 -25.81
N TYR A 261 1.42 20.40 -26.24
CA TYR A 261 2.39 19.58 -25.53
C TYR A 261 2.68 20.11 -24.11
N GLN A 262 2.93 21.42 -23.96
CA GLN A 262 3.18 22.02 -22.65
C GLN A 262 1.98 21.89 -21.72
N MET A 263 0.77 22.14 -22.23
CA MET A 263 -0.45 21.98 -21.45
C MET A 263 -0.65 20.52 -21.02
N ASN A 264 -0.44 19.56 -21.91
CA ASN A 264 -0.55 18.14 -21.61
C ASN A 264 0.49 17.68 -20.55
N LEU A 265 1.71 18.27 -20.55
CA LEU A 265 2.70 18.00 -19.49
C LEU A 265 2.25 18.55 -18.13
N ILE A 266 1.61 19.70 -18.08
CA ILE A 266 1.03 20.24 -16.85
C ILE A 266 -0.14 19.36 -16.40
N ALA A 267 -1.05 19.04 -17.35
CA ALA A 267 -2.19 18.18 -17.09
C ALA A 267 -1.79 16.79 -16.58
N SER A 268 -0.78 16.14 -17.17
CA SER A 268 -0.33 14.80 -16.75
C SER A 268 0.10 14.74 -15.29
N ARG A 269 0.77 15.79 -14.80
CA ARG A 269 1.20 15.88 -13.39
C ARG A 269 0.01 16.14 -12.46
N GLU A 270 -0.91 17.01 -12.87
CA GLU A 270 -2.11 17.29 -12.07
C GLU A 270 -3.07 16.10 -12.08
N ILE A 271 -3.23 15.38 -13.20
CA ILE A 271 -3.98 14.13 -13.25
C ILE A 271 -3.45 13.14 -12.22
N ALA A 272 -2.15 12.86 -12.22
CA ALA A 272 -1.53 11.98 -11.25
C ALA A 272 -1.77 12.43 -9.80
N ARG A 273 -1.73 13.76 -9.55
CA ARG A 273 -2.04 14.32 -8.23
C ARG A 273 -3.51 14.08 -7.85
N GLN A 274 -4.44 14.37 -8.77
CA GLN A 274 -5.88 14.21 -8.53
C GLN A 274 -6.30 12.75 -8.35
N LEU A 275 -5.69 11.82 -9.07
CA LEU A 275 -5.92 10.38 -8.89
C LEU A 275 -5.61 9.95 -7.45
N ARG A 276 -4.45 10.37 -6.91
CA ARG A 276 -4.08 10.08 -5.52
C ARG A 276 -4.97 10.79 -4.51
N LEU A 277 -5.27 12.09 -4.70
CA LEU A 277 -6.09 12.86 -3.77
C LEU A 277 -7.52 12.35 -3.66
N ARG A 278 -8.07 11.83 -4.76
CA ARG A 278 -9.45 11.32 -4.85
C ARG A 278 -9.54 9.81 -4.66
N ASP A 279 -8.40 9.13 -4.44
CA ASP A 279 -8.32 7.66 -4.33
C ASP A 279 -9.00 6.96 -5.52
N LEU A 280 -8.76 7.46 -6.74
CA LEU A 280 -9.35 6.93 -7.96
C LEU A 280 -8.52 5.77 -8.50
N GLY A 281 -9.19 4.64 -8.72
CA GLY A 281 -8.57 3.43 -9.25
C GLY A 281 -9.40 2.78 -10.36
N GLY A 282 -8.94 1.63 -10.85
CA GLY A 282 -9.57 0.90 -11.94
C GLY A 282 -9.16 1.40 -13.32
N VAL A 283 -10.10 1.44 -14.27
CA VAL A 283 -9.83 1.90 -15.64
C VAL A 283 -9.97 3.42 -15.70
N ILE A 284 -8.88 4.10 -16.10
CA ILE A 284 -8.83 5.54 -16.24
C ILE A 284 -8.49 5.89 -17.68
N VAL A 285 -9.35 6.66 -18.31
CA VAL A 285 -9.18 7.12 -19.70
C VAL A 285 -8.84 8.61 -19.67
N ASN A 286 -7.67 8.97 -20.22
CA ASN A 286 -7.23 10.35 -20.30
C ASN A 286 -7.32 10.83 -21.75
N ASP A 287 -8.12 11.85 -22.00
CA ASP A 287 -8.25 12.51 -23.29
C ASP A 287 -7.37 13.78 -23.29
N PHE A 288 -6.17 13.63 -23.83
CA PHE A 288 -5.21 14.73 -23.94
C PHE A 288 -5.44 15.54 -25.21
N ILE A 289 -5.06 16.82 -25.19
CA ILE A 289 -5.11 17.68 -26.37
C ILE A 289 -4.28 17.04 -27.50
N ASP A 290 -4.85 17.01 -28.72
CA ASP A 290 -4.25 16.37 -29.88
C ASP A 290 -2.81 16.84 -30.16
N MET A 291 -1.92 15.87 -30.37
CA MET A 291 -0.54 16.07 -30.77
C MET A 291 -0.18 15.17 -31.95
N ARG A 292 0.31 15.75 -33.03
CA ARG A 292 0.71 15.00 -34.23
C ARG A 292 2.07 14.31 -34.04
N ARG A 293 3.04 14.96 -33.37
CA ARG A 293 4.40 14.45 -33.20
C ARG A 293 4.42 13.37 -32.13
N GLU A 294 4.86 12.17 -32.53
CA GLU A 294 4.99 11.04 -31.61
C GLU A 294 5.93 11.32 -30.43
N LYS A 295 6.99 12.10 -30.66
CA LYS A 295 7.91 12.53 -29.59
C LYS A 295 7.18 13.24 -28.44
N TYR A 296 6.17 14.07 -28.75
CA TYR A 296 5.38 14.78 -27.76
C TYR A 296 4.44 13.83 -27.02
N ARG A 297 3.79 12.90 -27.72
CA ARG A 297 2.93 11.87 -27.10
C ARG A 297 3.73 11.01 -26.10
N ARG A 298 4.88 10.49 -26.51
CA ARG A 298 5.78 9.74 -25.61
C ARG A 298 6.28 10.58 -24.42
N GLY A 299 6.48 11.88 -24.61
CA GLY A 299 6.86 12.81 -23.55
C GLY A 299 5.77 12.95 -22.49
N VAL A 300 4.50 13.04 -22.88
CA VAL A 300 3.34 13.11 -21.97
C VAL A 300 3.15 11.78 -21.24
N GLU A 301 3.19 10.64 -21.95
CA GLU A 301 3.13 9.31 -21.36
C GLU A 301 4.20 9.11 -20.28
N LYS A 302 5.45 9.47 -20.60
CA LYS A 302 6.55 9.41 -19.63
C LYS A 302 6.31 10.31 -18.43
N SER A 303 5.81 11.54 -18.65
CA SER A 303 5.52 12.49 -17.56
C SER A 303 4.44 11.94 -16.62
N LEU A 304 3.38 11.35 -17.16
CA LEU A 304 2.33 10.72 -16.37
C LEU A 304 2.86 9.51 -15.60
N HIS A 305 3.59 8.62 -16.28
CA HIS A 305 4.19 7.44 -15.65
C HIS A 305 5.13 7.83 -14.49
N ASP A 306 6.01 8.84 -14.72
CA ASP A 306 6.94 9.30 -13.67
C ASP A 306 6.21 9.96 -12.49
N ALA A 307 5.10 10.67 -12.76
CA ALA A 307 4.27 11.27 -11.71
C ALA A 307 3.49 10.23 -10.90
N MET A 308 3.16 9.06 -11.50
CA MET A 308 2.46 7.95 -10.83
C MET A 308 3.39 7.02 -10.03
N LYS A 309 4.71 7.14 -10.13
CA LYS A 309 5.66 6.28 -9.38
C LYS A 309 5.54 6.36 -7.87
N ARG A 310 4.88 7.40 -7.34
CA ARG A 310 4.65 7.61 -5.90
C ARG A 310 3.34 7.01 -5.41
N ASP A 311 2.58 6.38 -6.29
CA ASP A 311 1.27 5.80 -5.98
C ASP A 311 1.36 4.33 -5.54
#